data_4ca1426c91ecca98a9f8331c1f062472
#
_entry.id   4ca1426c91ecca98a9f8331c1f062472
#
_cell.length_a   1.000
_cell.length_b   1.000
_cell.length_c   1.000
_cell.angle_alpha   90.00
_cell.angle_beta   90.00
_cell.angle_gamma   90.00
#
_symmetry.space_group_name_H-M   'P 1'
#
loop_
_entity.id
_entity.type
_entity.pdbx_description
1 polymer ?
#
loop_
_entity_poly.entity_id
_entity_poly.type
_entity_poly.pdbx_seq_one_letter_code
_entity_poly.pdbx_strand_id
1 'polypeptide(L)'
;MIEQGGGVIVNTASNSGVFYDREMIAYATSKHAVVAMTRQISLDYAKHNVRVNALCPGWVDTPFNEPFIAQMGGREAIERYVRTKIPMQRWAAAEEIAEAILFLVSDRSSFMTGQALVIDGGESIG
;
A
#
# COMPACT_ATOMS: atom_id res chain seq x y z
N MET A 1 -2.83 2.15 23.43
CA MET A 1 -1.96 3.20 22.87
C MET A 1 -2.12 4.53 23.60
N ILE A 2 -3.32 5.04 23.81
CA ILE A 2 -3.52 6.33 24.50
C ILE A 2 -2.95 6.30 25.92
N GLU A 3 -3.31 5.30 26.71
CA GLU A 3 -2.82 5.14 28.10
C GLU A 3 -1.30 4.93 28.18
N GLN A 4 -0.69 4.45 27.09
CA GLN A 4 0.76 4.24 26.99
C GLN A 4 1.52 5.49 26.49
N GLY A 5 0.80 6.59 26.20
CA GLY A 5 1.42 7.83 25.72
C GLY A 5 1.68 7.90 24.22
N GLY A 6 1.14 6.98 23.43
CA GLY A 6 1.26 6.99 21.98
C GLY A 6 1.37 5.62 21.34
N GLY A 7 1.55 5.61 20.04
CA GLY A 7 1.73 4.38 19.26
C GLY A 7 1.79 4.64 17.76
N VAL A 8 2.04 3.56 17.01
CA VAL A 8 2.09 3.60 15.54
C VAL A 8 1.26 2.47 14.97
N ILE A 9 0.43 2.80 13.98
CA ILE A 9 -0.34 1.84 13.20
C ILE A 9 0.05 2.00 11.73
N VAL A 10 0.35 0.89 11.06
CA VAL A 10 0.54 0.85 9.62
C VAL A 10 -0.49 -0.11 9.03
N ASN A 11 -1.39 0.41 8.23
CA ASN A 11 -2.40 -0.37 7.53
C ASN A 11 -1.91 -0.71 6.11
N THR A 12 -1.97 -1.98 5.73
CA THR A 12 -1.63 -2.39 4.37
C THR A 12 -2.84 -2.25 3.46
N ALA A 13 -2.81 -1.21 2.62
CA ALA A 13 -3.79 -0.99 1.57
C ALA A 13 -3.31 -1.62 0.24
N SER A 14 -3.26 -0.85 -0.81
CA SER A 14 -2.76 -1.16 -2.15
C SER A 14 -2.63 0.16 -2.91
N ASN A 15 -1.87 0.20 -4.00
CA ASN A 15 -1.98 1.30 -4.94
C ASN A 15 -3.43 1.41 -5.50
N SER A 16 -4.17 0.29 -5.64
CA SER A 16 -5.62 0.28 -5.93
C SER A 16 -6.50 0.92 -4.84
N GLY A 17 -5.93 1.39 -3.75
CA GLY A 17 -6.59 2.23 -2.73
C GLY A 17 -6.46 3.73 -2.98
N VAL A 18 -5.70 4.14 -4.00
CA VAL A 18 -5.44 5.53 -4.37
C VAL A 18 -5.62 5.81 -5.87
N PHE A 19 -5.66 4.77 -6.71
CA PHE A 19 -6.04 4.87 -8.12
C PHE A 19 -7.02 3.75 -8.48
N TYR A 20 -7.51 3.73 -9.73
CA TYR A 20 -8.62 2.86 -10.13
C TYR A 20 -8.21 1.88 -11.21
N ASP A 21 -8.43 0.59 -10.92
CA ASP A 21 -8.26 -0.51 -11.85
C ASP A 21 -9.60 -0.97 -12.43
N ARG A 22 -9.60 -1.38 -13.68
CA ARG A 22 -10.78 -1.98 -14.31
C ARG A 22 -11.07 -3.36 -13.69
N GLU A 23 -12.34 -3.70 -13.57
CA GLU A 23 -12.82 -5.02 -13.15
C GLU A 23 -12.42 -5.41 -11.70
N MET A 24 -11.99 -4.44 -10.89
CA MET A 24 -11.52 -4.64 -9.51
C MET A 24 -12.42 -3.99 -8.47
N ILE A 25 -13.73 -3.87 -8.74
CA ILE A 25 -14.65 -3.06 -7.89
C ILE A 25 -14.61 -3.46 -6.40
N ALA A 26 -14.66 -4.74 -6.07
CA ALA A 26 -14.67 -5.17 -4.67
C ALA A 26 -13.32 -4.91 -4.00
N TYR A 27 -12.22 -5.29 -4.67
CA TYR A 27 -10.87 -5.11 -4.14
C TYR A 27 -10.51 -3.62 -4.00
N ALA A 28 -10.65 -2.84 -5.07
CA ALA A 28 -10.34 -1.41 -5.04
C ALA A 28 -11.19 -0.67 -4.01
N THR A 29 -12.49 -0.95 -3.92
CA THR A 29 -13.36 -0.34 -2.89
C THR A 29 -12.85 -0.67 -1.49
N SER A 30 -12.49 -1.93 -1.21
CA SER A 30 -11.96 -2.32 0.11
C SER A 30 -10.66 -1.58 0.44
N LYS A 31 -9.78 -1.40 -0.54
CA LYS A 31 -8.48 -0.74 -0.34
C LYS A 31 -8.61 0.79 -0.20
N HIS A 32 -9.54 1.41 -0.91
CA HIS A 32 -9.93 2.81 -0.68
C HIS A 32 -10.50 3.02 0.73
N ALA A 33 -11.30 2.07 1.21
CA ALA A 33 -11.84 2.10 2.58
C ALA A 33 -10.72 2.04 3.63
N VAL A 34 -9.68 1.24 3.42
CA VAL A 34 -8.50 1.19 4.31
C VAL A 34 -7.78 2.54 4.36
N VAL A 35 -7.59 3.20 3.20
CA VAL A 35 -6.97 4.53 3.15
C VAL A 35 -7.84 5.57 3.85
N ALA A 36 -9.15 5.56 3.61
CA ALA A 36 -10.08 6.49 4.26
C ALA A 36 -10.09 6.29 5.79
N MET A 37 -10.17 5.04 6.26
CA MET A 37 -10.10 4.69 7.69
C MET A 37 -8.77 5.15 8.31
N THR A 38 -7.65 4.97 7.63
CA THR A 38 -6.33 5.42 8.08
C THR A 38 -6.32 6.92 8.33
N ARG A 39 -6.85 7.71 7.40
CA ARG A 39 -6.94 9.18 7.52
C ARG A 39 -7.85 9.59 8.66
N GLN A 40 -9.01 8.94 8.80
CA GLN A 40 -9.96 9.26 9.86
C GLN A 40 -9.35 8.97 11.24
N ILE A 41 -8.77 7.80 11.44
CA ILE A 41 -8.14 7.44 12.72
C ILE A 41 -6.98 8.39 13.02
N SER A 42 -6.17 8.75 12.03
CA SER A 42 -5.05 9.67 12.25
C SER A 42 -5.53 11.05 12.72
N LEU A 43 -6.61 11.57 12.13
CA LEU A 43 -7.20 12.85 12.51
C LEU A 43 -7.70 12.83 13.96
N ASP A 44 -8.39 11.77 14.34
CA ASP A 44 -9.00 11.66 15.67
C ASP A 44 -7.97 11.45 16.79
N TYR A 45 -6.87 10.73 16.50
CA TYR A 45 -5.92 10.25 17.51
C TYR A 45 -4.52 10.87 17.46
N ALA A 46 -4.21 11.75 16.52
CA ALA A 46 -2.92 12.44 16.44
C ALA A 46 -2.58 13.20 17.73
N LYS A 47 -3.57 13.84 18.36
CA LYS A 47 -3.42 14.55 19.65
C LYS A 47 -2.99 13.65 20.82
N HIS A 48 -3.15 12.33 20.68
CA HIS A 48 -2.73 11.33 21.65
C HIS A 48 -1.39 10.69 21.29
N ASN A 49 -0.64 11.32 20.38
CA ASN A 49 0.65 10.80 19.89
C ASN A 49 0.51 9.42 19.22
N VAL A 50 -0.63 9.17 18.57
CA VAL A 50 -0.86 7.96 17.75
C VAL A 50 -0.73 8.34 16.30
N ARG A 51 0.26 7.76 15.61
CA ARG A 51 0.46 7.92 14.17
C ARG A 51 -0.17 6.75 13.41
N VAL A 52 -0.89 7.04 12.34
CA VAL A 52 -1.54 6.01 11.53
C VAL A 52 -1.28 6.34 10.06
N ASN A 53 -0.62 5.43 9.35
CA ASN A 53 -0.35 5.58 7.92
C ASN A 53 -0.77 4.33 7.16
N ALA A 54 -1.13 4.48 5.90
CA ALA A 54 -1.38 3.39 4.98
C ALA A 54 -0.15 3.14 4.09
N LEU A 55 0.25 1.90 3.95
CA LEU A 55 1.17 1.45 2.92
C LEU A 55 0.35 0.98 1.71
N CYS A 56 0.69 1.48 0.53
CA CYS A 56 0.00 1.20 -0.73
C CYS A 56 0.96 0.57 -1.75
N PRO A 57 1.27 -0.74 -1.61
CA PRO A 57 2.14 -1.43 -2.56
C PRO A 57 1.45 -1.60 -3.92
N GLY A 58 2.24 -1.62 -5.00
CA GLY A 58 1.86 -2.18 -6.28
C GLY A 58 2.13 -3.68 -6.33
N TRP A 59 2.62 -4.16 -7.48
CA TRP A 59 2.94 -5.57 -7.70
C TRP A 59 4.20 -5.99 -6.94
N VAL A 60 4.07 -6.95 -6.04
CA VAL A 60 5.15 -7.53 -5.23
C VAL A 60 5.28 -9.01 -5.57
N ASP A 61 6.50 -9.51 -5.78
CA ASP A 61 6.74 -10.91 -6.12
C ASP A 61 6.51 -11.81 -4.89
N THR A 62 5.25 -12.21 -4.73
CA THR A 62 4.79 -13.07 -3.62
C THR A 62 3.69 -14.02 -4.09
N PRO A 63 3.49 -15.16 -3.40
CA PRO A 63 2.40 -16.10 -3.70
C PRO A 63 0.99 -15.50 -3.60
N PHE A 64 0.82 -14.38 -2.91
CA PHE A 64 -0.46 -13.66 -2.82
C PHE A 64 -1.04 -13.31 -4.20
N ASN A 65 -0.17 -13.09 -5.20
CA ASN A 65 -0.59 -12.67 -6.54
C ASN A 65 -1.04 -13.82 -7.45
N GLU A 66 -0.85 -15.09 -7.08
CA GLU A 66 -1.20 -16.23 -7.93
C GLU A 66 -2.66 -16.23 -8.45
N PRO A 67 -3.69 -15.91 -7.64
CA PRO A 67 -5.06 -15.81 -8.15
C PRO A 67 -5.25 -14.69 -9.19
N PHE A 68 -4.59 -13.56 -8.99
CA PHE A 68 -4.65 -12.42 -9.94
C PHE A 68 -3.91 -12.75 -11.23
N ILE A 69 -2.75 -13.42 -11.14
CA ILE A 69 -1.98 -13.88 -12.30
C ILE A 69 -2.82 -14.82 -13.15
N ALA A 70 -3.53 -15.77 -12.54
CA ALA A 70 -4.42 -16.70 -13.25
C ALA A 70 -5.58 -15.95 -13.93
N GLN A 71 -6.19 -14.97 -13.25
CA GLN A 71 -7.27 -14.15 -13.80
C GLN A 71 -6.80 -13.28 -14.98
N MET A 72 -5.56 -12.80 -14.96
CA MET A 72 -4.97 -11.98 -16.03
C MET A 72 -4.47 -12.78 -17.23
N GLY A 73 -4.63 -14.09 -17.25
CA GLY A 73 -4.23 -14.95 -18.37
C GLY A 73 -2.89 -15.66 -18.19
N GLY A 74 -2.39 -15.75 -16.96
CA GLY A 74 -1.20 -16.51 -16.60
C GLY A 74 0.09 -15.67 -16.50
N ARG A 75 1.20 -16.35 -16.18
CA ARG A 75 2.48 -15.73 -15.85
C ARG A 75 3.04 -14.85 -17.00
N GLU A 76 2.96 -15.30 -18.22
CA GLU A 76 3.44 -14.55 -19.37
C GLU A 76 2.67 -13.22 -19.58
N ALA A 77 1.35 -13.26 -19.39
CA ALA A 77 0.52 -12.08 -19.53
C ALA A 77 0.86 -11.02 -18.47
N ILE A 78 1.05 -11.44 -17.22
CA ILE A 78 1.39 -10.52 -16.14
C ILE A 78 2.82 -9.98 -16.28
N GLU A 79 3.78 -10.77 -16.75
CA GLU A 79 5.14 -10.27 -17.01
C GLU A 79 5.16 -9.22 -18.12
N ARG A 80 4.34 -9.40 -19.15
CA ARG A 80 4.14 -8.37 -20.18
C ARG A 80 3.53 -7.11 -19.59
N TYR A 81 2.52 -7.24 -18.73
CA TYR A 81 1.92 -6.13 -18.02
C TYR A 81 2.96 -5.37 -17.20
N VAL A 82 3.73 -6.05 -16.37
CA VAL A 82 4.79 -5.47 -15.53
C VAL A 82 5.79 -4.66 -16.36
N ARG A 83 6.24 -5.22 -17.48
CA ARG A 83 7.21 -4.54 -18.37
C ARG A 83 6.65 -3.32 -19.09
N THR A 84 5.34 -3.27 -19.33
CA THR A 84 4.72 -2.22 -20.16
C THR A 84 3.96 -1.17 -19.36
N LYS A 85 3.50 -1.53 -18.15
CA LYS A 85 2.65 -0.66 -17.32
C LYS A 85 3.36 -0.10 -16.09
N ILE A 86 4.34 -0.82 -15.57
CA ILE A 86 5.13 -0.33 -14.43
C ILE A 86 6.37 0.40 -14.99
N PRO A 87 6.56 1.70 -14.74
CA PRO A 87 7.72 2.44 -15.24
C PRO A 87 9.06 1.82 -14.86
N MET A 88 9.20 1.24 -13.66
CA MET A 88 10.42 0.51 -13.25
C MET A 88 10.56 -0.88 -13.90
N GLN A 89 9.57 -1.36 -14.69
CA GLN A 89 9.58 -2.58 -15.49
C GLN A 89 9.91 -3.87 -14.72
N ARG A 90 9.63 -3.89 -13.43
CA ARG A 90 9.85 -5.05 -12.57
C ARG A 90 8.84 -5.12 -11.44
N TRP A 91 8.76 -6.29 -10.82
CA TRP A 91 8.11 -6.49 -9.53
C TRP A 91 8.93 -5.84 -8.41
N ALA A 92 8.27 -5.44 -7.33
CA ALA A 92 8.96 -5.17 -6.08
C ALA A 92 9.35 -6.49 -5.40
N ALA A 93 10.50 -6.51 -4.75
CA ALA A 93 10.83 -7.57 -3.79
C ALA A 93 10.05 -7.33 -2.47
N ALA A 94 9.74 -8.40 -1.75
CA ALA A 94 9.03 -8.29 -0.46
C ALA A 94 9.82 -7.45 0.54
N GLU A 95 11.14 -7.51 0.51
CA GLU A 95 12.05 -6.74 1.35
C GLU A 95 11.94 -5.23 1.11
N GLU A 96 11.70 -4.80 -0.13
CA GLU A 96 11.51 -3.36 -0.45
C GLU A 96 10.25 -2.81 0.23
N ILE A 97 9.21 -3.64 0.33
CA ILE A 97 7.96 -3.29 1.03
C ILE A 97 8.18 -3.32 2.56
N ALA A 98 8.93 -4.30 3.06
CA ALA A 98 9.28 -4.41 4.48
C ALA A 98 10.08 -3.19 4.99
N GLU A 99 11.02 -2.69 4.19
CA GLU A 99 11.78 -1.47 4.52
C GLU A 99 10.87 -0.23 4.64
N ALA A 100 9.85 -0.13 3.80
CA ALA A 100 8.87 0.95 3.91
C ALA A 100 8.02 0.83 5.18
N ILE A 101 7.63 -0.38 5.57
CA ILE A 101 6.95 -0.62 6.85
C ILE A 101 7.86 -0.21 8.01
N LEU A 102 9.13 -0.63 7.97
CA LEU A 102 10.11 -0.28 9.00
C LEU A 102 10.29 1.23 9.14
N PHE A 103 10.34 1.96 8.02
CA PHE A 103 10.36 3.42 8.02
C PHE A 103 9.10 3.99 8.72
N LEU A 104 7.91 3.51 8.36
CA LEU A 104 6.64 4.03 8.87
C LEU A 104 6.45 3.74 10.37
N VAL A 105 6.95 2.63 10.90
CA VAL A 105 6.83 2.30 12.33
C VAL A 105 7.92 2.94 13.17
N SER A 106 9.01 3.41 12.57
CA SER A 106 10.14 3.99 13.29
C SER A 106 9.96 5.50 13.57
N ASP A 107 10.80 6.05 14.43
CA ASP A 107 10.86 7.49 14.73
C ASP A 107 11.34 8.33 13.53
N ARG A 108 11.91 7.69 12.50
CA ARG A 108 12.30 8.37 11.25
C ARG A 108 11.12 8.99 10.52
N SER A 109 9.90 8.51 10.78
CA SER A 109 8.65 9.06 10.26
C SER A 109 7.82 9.77 11.36
N SER A 110 8.48 10.32 12.38
CA SER A 110 7.83 10.85 13.60
C SER A 110 6.82 11.99 13.34
N PHE A 111 6.97 12.74 12.25
CA PHE A 111 6.04 13.82 11.88
C PHE A 111 5.08 13.42 10.75
N MET A 112 4.92 12.11 10.49
CA MET A 112 4.11 11.57 9.42
C MET A 112 2.91 10.80 9.96
N THR A 113 1.70 11.26 9.67
CA THR A 113 0.44 10.58 9.99
C THR A 113 -0.61 10.87 8.93
N GLY A 114 -1.59 9.98 8.75
CA GLY A 114 -2.67 10.12 7.78
C GLY A 114 -2.25 9.96 6.31
N GLN A 115 -1.03 9.50 6.04
CA GLN A 115 -0.51 9.39 4.69
C GLN A 115 -0.80 8.02 4.07
N ALA A 116 -0.98 8.03 2.75
CA ALA A 116 -0.98 6.83 1.92
C ALA A 116 0.36 6.81 1.16
N LEU A 117 1.30 5.98 1.63
CA LEU A 117 2.61 5.84 1.03
C LEU A 117 2.55 4.81 -0.10
N VAL A 118 2.62 5.30 -1.33
CA VAL A 118 2.58 4.46 -2.54
C VAL A 118 3.98 3.97 -2.86
N ILE A 119 4.11 2.65 -3.06
CA ILE A 119 5.35 1.97 -3.47
C ILE A 119 5.00 0.97 -4.58
N ASP A 120 4.97 1.44 -5.81
CA ASP A 120 4.43 0.70 -6.95
C ASP A 120 5.28 0.79 -8.23
N GLY A 121 6.50 1.27 -8.12
CA GLY A 121 7.39 1.43 -9.29
C GLY A 121 6.91 2.47 -10.30
N GLY A 122 5.99 3.35 -9.90
CA GLY A 122 5.43 4.40 -10.74
C GLY A 122 4.15 4.00 -11.48
N GLU A 123 3.59 2.81 -11.23
CA GLU A 123 2.40 2.30 -11.93
C GLU A 123 1.21 3.27 -11.87
N SER A 124 0.93 3.85 -10.70
CA SER A 124 -0.23 4.73 -10.49
C SER A 124 -0.10 6.13 -11.08
N ILE A 125 1.05 6.48 -11.61
CA ILE A 125 1.32 7.80 -12.23
C ILE A 125 1.76 7.71 -13.69
N GLY A 126 1.95 6.49 -14.21
CA GLY A 126 2.43 6.21 -15.58
C GLY A 126 1.33 5.97 -16.60
#